data_8ed6428f2828045958f6867ac53b2045
#
_entry.id   8ed6428f2828045958f6867ac53b2045
#
_cell.length_a   1.000
_cell.length_b   1.000
_cell.length_c   1.000
_cell.angle_alpha   90.00
_cell.angle_beta   90.00
_cell.angle_gamma   90.00
#
_symmetry.space_group_name_H-M   'P 1'
#
loop_
_entity.id
_entity.type
_entity.pdbx_description
1 polymer ?
#
loop_
_entity_poly.entity_id
_entity_poly.type
_entity_poly.pdbx_seq_one_letter_code
_entity_poly.pdbx_strand_id
1 'polypeptide(L)'
;HATVEFEGVMPQSSSIKLHRVALVLPSVTIPAKGTMQFGNGFLIDMAVATGTLSVPSLPEWLAKSGLEAGNIEVSLDVKGKEPDWKTWRVTGWMGLTNGLMLVKGIDGHLQDFYARVKVARNEVEFKQLSFKIQGSDVAIEATVRNWMAKPIITGKIESNQLDLSLVIPKGERTPIREFLETVAATSHVTMAVAVARGRYKHLKVGSLAARINIQDGMLDIDRLSGESTHGYVAGRLVVQLPPNAPADFDL
;
A
#
# COMPACT_ATOMS: atom_id res chain seq x y z
N HIS A 1 -17.46 -17.90 9.35
CA HIS A 1 -17.10 -17.90 10.78
C HIS A 1 -15.58 -17.96 10.90
N ALA A 2 -15.01 -17.17 11.79
CA ALA A 2 -13.61 -17.27 12.20
C ALA A 2 -13.57 -17.83 13.62
N THR A 3 -12.67 -18.76 13.86
CA THR A 3 -12.45 -19.34 15.20
C THR A 3 -11.02 -19.04 15.64
N VAL A 4 -10.86 -18.72 16.90
CA VAL A 4 -9.54 -18.59 17.51
C VAL A 4 -9.31 -19.82 18.38
N GLU A 5 -8.30 -20.59 18.03
CA GLU A 5 -7.83 -21.71 18.82
C GLU A 5 -6.60 -21.27 19.62
N PHE A 6 -6.50 -21.71 20.86
CA PHE A 6 -5.35 -21.38 21.69
C PHE A 6 -4.96 -22.56 22.57
N GLU A 7 -3.68 -22.65 22.85
CA GLU A 7 -3.10 -23.55 23.84
C GLU A 7 -2.37 -22.69 24.88
N GLY A 8 -2.69 -22.91 26.15
CA GLY A 8 -2.11 -22.09 27.21
C GLY A 8 -2.31 -22.74 28.57
N VAL A 9 -1.68 -22.14 29.55
CA VAL A 9 -1.76 -22.53 30.97
C VAL A 9 -2.58 -21.48 31.69
N MET A 10 -3.62 -21.92 32.42
CA MET A 10 -4.29 -21.11 33.43
C MET A 10 -3.65 -21.44 34.79
N PRO A 11 -2.64 -20.70 35.23
CA PRO A 11 -2.16 -20.85 36.62
C PRO A 11 -3.24 -20.44 37.58
N GLN A 12 -3.15 -20.87 38.84
CA GLN A 12 -4.07 -20.48 39.92
C GLN A 12 -4.06 -18.95 40.22
N SER A 13 -3.19 -18.20 39.57
CA SER A 13 -3.15 -16.73 39.59
C SER A 13 -4.09 -16.17 38.51
N SER A 14 -4.62 -14.98 38.72
CA SER A 14 -5.56 -14.23 37.83
C SER A 14 -4.99 -13.86 36.48
N SER A 15 -4.03 -14.57 35.92
CA SER A 15 -3.43 -14.34 34.62
C SER A 15 -3.54 -15.57 33.72
N ILE A 16 -3.86 -15.31 32.44
CA ILE A 16 -3.91 -16.32 31.37
C ILE A 16 -2.65 -16.15 30.53
N LYS A 17 -1.90 -17.22 30.32
CA LYS A 17 -0.72 -17.23 29.49
C LYS A 17 -0.93 -18.18 28.32
N LEU A 18 -0.98 -17.65 27.10
CA LEU A 18 -1.14 -18.40 25.87
C LEU A 18 0.24 -18.58 25.20
N HIS A 19 0.54 -19.79 24.77
CA HIS A 19 1.81 -20.12 24.11
C HIS A 19 1.63 -20.34 22.60
N ARG A 20 0.41 -20.68 22.18
CA ARG A 20 0.06 -20.89 20.79
C ARG A 20 -1.32 -20.32 20.56
N VAL A 21 -1.46 -19.56 19.49
CA VAL A 21 -2.73 -19.01 19.04
C VAL A 21 -2.84 -19.31 17.54
N ALA A 22 -3.98 -19.74 17.10
CA ALA A 22 -4.27 -19.93 15.68
C ALA A 22 -5.58 -19.24 15.32
N LEU A 23 -5.58 -18.44 14.28
CA LEU A 23 -6.78 -17.95 13.65
C LEU A 23 -7.19 -18.98 12.58
N VAL A 24 -8.28 -19.68 12.87
CA VAL A 24 -8.85 -20.69 11.97
C VAL A 24 -9.95 -20.05 11.14
N LEU A 25 -9.76 -20.00 9.85
CA LEU A 25 -10.72 -19.56 8.84
C LEU A 25 -11.22 -20.77 8.07
N PRO A 26 -12.33 -20.70 7.33
CA PRO A 26 -12.94 -21.87 6.66
C PRO A 26 -11.96 -22.67 5.78
N SER A 27 -10.96 -22.04 5.22
CA SER A 27 -10.03 -22.63 4.27
C SER A 27 -8.56 -22.45 4.63
N VAL A 28 -8.24 -21.77 5.75
CA VAL A 28 -6.86 -21.51 6.15
C VAL A 28 -6.72 -21.35 7.66
N THR A 29 -5.60 -21.83 8.18
CA THR A 29 -5.20 -21.59 9.58
C THR A 29 -3.95 -20.73 9.61
N ILE A 30 -4.01 -19.62 10.32
CA ILE A 30 -2.89 -18.69 10.51
C ILE A 30 -2.32 -18.92 11.92
N PRO A 31 -1.19 -19.62 12.06
CA PRO A 31 -0.59 -19.90 13.35
C PRO A 31 0.22 -18.70 13.85
N ALA A 32 0.15 -18.48 15.14
CA ALA A 32 1.06 -17.60 15.86
C ALA A 32 1.65 -18.35 17.06
N LYS A 33 2.95 -18.22 17.26
CA LYS A 33 3.69 -18.85 18.37
C LYS A 33 4.34 -17.79 19.24
N GLY A 34 4.41 -18.04 20.51
CA GLY A 34 5.04 -17.11 21.45
C GLY A 34 4.31 -17.05 22.77
N THR A 35 4.21 -15.87 23.35
CA THR A 35 3.53 -15.66 24.62
C THR A 35 2.55 -14.49 24.51
N MET A 36 1.32 -14.72 24.99
CA MET A 36 0.34 -13.68 25.24
C MET A 36 -0.16 -13.85 26.68
N GLN A 37 -0.08 -12.80 27.48
CA GLN A 37 -0.46 -12.83 28.90
C GLN A 37 -1.48 -11.73 29.19
N PHE A 38 -2.50 -12.09 29.97
CA PHE A 38 -3.56 -11.20 30.44
C PHE A 38 -3.71 -11.35 31.97
N GLY A 39 -4.33 -10.38 32.62
CA GLY A 39 -4.57 -10.37 34.06
C GLY A 39 -3.58 -9.48 34.80
N ASN A 40 -2.64 -10.03 35.53
CA ASN A 40 -1.65 -9.26 36.33
C ASN A 40 -0.62 -8.49 35.46
N GLY A 41 -1.04 -8.02 34.32
CA GLY A 41 -0.26 -7.31 33.30
C GLY A 41 -0.61 -7.82 31.92
N PHE A 42 -0.28 -7.02 30.92
CA PHE A 42 -0.40 -7.38 29.52
C PHE A 42 1.00 -7.60 28.92
N LEU A 43 1.16 -8.70 28.21
CA LEU A 43 2.36 -8.98 27.43
C LEU A 43 1.95 -9.68 26.13
N ILE A 44 2.47 -9.23 25.04
CA ILE A 44 2.45 -9.96 23.76
C ILE A 44 3.88 -10.07 23.22
N ASP A 45 4.31 -11.28 22.90
CA ASP A 45 5.56 -11.61 22.23
C ASP A 45 5.28 -12.82 21.33
N MET A 46 4.77 -12.55 20.13
CA MET A 46 4.22 -13.55 19.20
C MET A 46 4.91 -13.42 17.85
N ALA A 47 5.25 -14.56 17.27
CA ALA A 47 5.67 -14.69 15.88
C ALA A 47 4.52 -15.29 15.06
N VAL A 48 4.11 -14.59 14.02
CA VAL A 48 3.13 -15.02 13.02
C VAL A 48 3.89 -15.38 11.76
N ALA A 49 3.74 -16.59 11.27
CA ALA A 49 4.33 -16.99 9.99
C ALA A 49 3.31 -17.84 9.24
N THR A 50 2.97 -17.42 8.04
CA THR A 50 2.12 -18.18 7.14
C THR A 50 2.99 -18.90 6.11
N GLY A 51 2.56 -20.06 5.65
CA GLY A 51 2.96 -20.52 4.33
C GLY A 51 2.32 -19.67 3.24
N THR A 52 2.41 -20.12 2.01
CA THR A 52 1.74 -19.46 0.90
C THR A 52 0.23 -19.63 1.02
N LEU A 53 -0.50 -18.53 1.15
CA LEU A 53 -1.96 -18.46 1.23
C LEU A 53 -2.52 -17.99 -0.09
N SER A 54 -3.41 -18.77 -0.70
CA SER A 54 -4.11 -18.34 -1.91
C SER A 54 -5.22 -17.34 -1.56
N VAL A 55 -5.30 -16.21 -2.28
CA VAL A 55 -6.29 -15.15 -2.04
C VAL A 55 -7.74 -15.68 -2.07
N PRO A 56 -8.18 -16.54 -3.00
CA PRO A 56 -9.53 -17.11 -2.99
C PRO A 56 -9.87 -17.91 -1.74
N SER A 57 -8.89 -18.34 -0.98
CA SER A 57 -9.10 -19.05 0.29
C SER A 57 -9.22 -18.13 1.51
N LEU A 58 -9.09 -16.82 1.33
CA LEU A 58 -9.15 -15.85 2.41
C LEU A 58 -10.58 -15.32 2.63
N PRO A 59 -10.85 -14.66 3.77
CA PRO A 59 -12.18 -14.16 4.07
C PRO A 59 -12.68 -13.12 3.06
N GLU A 60 -14.00 -13.06 2.87
CA GLU A 60 -14.67 -12.14 1.95
C GLU A 60 -14.34 -10.64 2.17
N TRP A 61 -13.99 -10.26 3.42
CA TRP A 61 -13.61 -8.86 3.66
C TRP A 61 -12.33 -8.47 2.91
N LEU A 62 -11.44 -9.43 2.62
CA LEU A 62 -10.26 -9.17 1.79
C LEU A 62 -10.64 -9.07 0.31
N ALA A 63 -11.61 -9.85 -0.14
CA ALA A 63 -12.16 -9.71 -1.50
C ALA A 63 -12.78 -8.31 -1.73
N LYS A 64 -13.33 -7.69 -0.68
CA LYS A 64 -13.84 -6.30 -0.74
C LYS A 64 -12.74 -5.26 -0.97
N SER A 65 -11.48 -5.59 -0.77
CA SER A 65 -10.34 -4.73 -1.15
C SER A 65 -10.07 -4.69 -2.64
N GLY A 66 -10.78 -5.48 -3.44
CA GLY A 66 -10.57 -5.63 -4.87
C GLY A 66 -9.52 -6.67 -5.25
N LEU A 67 -8.85 -7.30 -4.30
CA LEU A 67 -7.88 -8.37 -4.58
C LEU A 67 -8.62 -9.67 -4.85
N GLU A 68 -8.57 -10.17 -6.09
CA GLU A 68 -9.34 -11.32 -6.57
C GLU A 68 -8.51 -12.60 -6.63
N ALA A 69 -7.22 -12.47 -6.91
CA ALA A 69 -6.31 -13.61 -6.99
C ALA A 69 -4.90 -13.23 -6.51
N GLY A 70 -4.09 -14.25 -6.25
CA GLY A 70 -2.69 -14.12 -5.85
C GLY A 70 -2.34 -15.05 -4.70
N ASN A 71 -1.08 -15.00 -4.32
CA ASN A 71 -0.53 -15.72 -3.20
C ASN A 71 0.06 -14.74 -2.19
N ILE A 72 -0.35 -14.88 -0.93
CA ILE A 72 0.11 -14.05 0.18
C ILE A 72 1.01 -14.86 1.09
N GLU A 73 2.10 -14.26 1.54
CA GLU A 73 2.97 -14.77 2.59
C GLU A 73 3.18 -13.69 3.64
N VAL A 74 3.18 -14.09 4.90
CA VAL A 74 3.35 -13.18 6.04
C VAL A 74 4.33 -13.78 7.02
N SER A 75 5.27 -12.96 7.50
CA SER A 75 6.17 -13.29 8.58
C SER A 75 6.35 -12.05 9.46
N LEU A 76 5.71 -12.03 10.62
CA LEU A 76 5.67 -10.88 11.53
C LEU A 76 6.00 -11.30 12.96
N ASP A 77 6.79 -10.46 13.63
CA ASP A 77 7.00 -10.47 15.07
C ASP A 77 6.23 -9.32 15.70
N VAL A 78 5.41 -9.63 16.70
CA VAL A 78 4.56 -8.67 17.42
C VAL A 78 4.92 -8.67 18.89
N LYS A 79 5.35 -7.53 19.41
CA LYS A 79 5.73 -7.35 20.83
C LYS A 79 5.04 -6.14 21.43
N GLY A 80 4.50 -6.31 22.62
CA GLY A 80 3.86 -5.23 23.38
C GLY A 80 3.73 -5.55 24.86
N LYS A 81 3.66 -4.52 25.68
CA LYS A 81 3.49 -4.63 27.14
C LYS A 81 2.23 -3.94 27.65
N GLU A 82 1.45 -3.36 26.76
CA GLU A 82 0.21 -2.64 27.02
C GLU A 82 -0.90 -3.15 26.12
N PRO A 83 -2.17 -3.09 26.52
CA PRO A 83 -3.30 -3.53 25.69
C PRO A 83 -3.53 -2.65 24.45
N ASP A 84 -3.01 -1.41 24.45
CA ASP A 84 -3.12 -0.52 23.30
C ASP A 84 -2.21 -1.00 22.16
N TRP A 85 -2.79 -1.51 21.09
CA TRP A 85 -2.08 -2.03 19.92
C TRP A 85 -1.18 -0.97 19.24
N LYS A 86 -1.46 0.33 19.41
CA LYS A 86 -0.65 1.42 18.86
C LYS A 86 0.74 1.49 19.51
N THR A 87 0.90 0.94 20.70
CA THR A 87 2.18 0.85 21.42
C THR A 87 2.99 -0.38 21.01
N TRP A 88 2.38 -1.33 20.27
CA TRP A 88 3.03 -2.57 19.91
C TRP A 88 4.12 -2.35 18.87
N ARG A 89 5.15 -3.13 19.01
CA ARG A 89 6.21 -3.21 17.99
C ARG A 89 5.90 -4.37 17.07
N VAL A 90 5.58 -4.04 15.83
CA VAL A 90 5.39 -5.00 14.75
C VAL A 90 6.59 -4.89 13.82
N THR A 91 7.25 -6.02 13.54
CA THR A 91 8.38 -6.11 12.62
C THR A 91 8.27 -7.35 11.77
N GLY A 92 8.81 -7.32 10.56
CA GLY A 92 8.80 -8.48 9.68
C GLY A 92 8.55 -8.10 8.21
N TRP A 93 7.90 -9.00 7.48
CA TRP A 93 7.60 -8.77 6.07
C TRP A 93 6.28 -9.42 5.65
N MET A 94 5.72 -8.90 4.57
CA MET A 94 4.57 -9.45 3.86
C MET A 94 4.87 -9.46 2.37
N GLY A 95 4.41 -10.48 1.68
CA GLY A 95 4.54 -10.63 0.23
C GLY A 95 3.20 -10.93 -0.42
N LEU A 96 3.01 -10.40 -1.63
CA LEU A 96 1.93 -10.78 -2.54
C LEU A 96 2.57 -11.08 -3.90
N THR A 97 2.22 -12.20 -4.50
CA THR A 97 2.71 -12.61 -5.82
C THR A 97 1.54 -13.03 -6.71
N ASN A 98 1.69 -12.85 -8.01
CA ASN A 98 0.68 -13.23 -9.02
C ASN A 98 -0.70 -12.63 -8.72
N GLY A 99 -0.73 -11.40 -8.19
CA GLY A 99 -1.97 -10.74 -7.81
C GLY A 99 -2.79 -10.31 -9.02
N LEU A 100 -4.11 -10.43 -8.89
CA LEU A 100 -5.10 -9.82 -9.76
C LEU A 100 -5.97 -8.92 -8.88
N MET A 101 -6.03 -7.64 -9.22
CA MET A 101 -6.72 -6.66 -8.38
C MET A 101 -7.65 -5.77 -9.21
N LEU A 102 -8.90 -5.65 -8.81
CA LEU A 102 -9.85 -4.69 -9.33
C LEU A 102 -9.76 -3.39 -8.51
N VAL A 103 -9.47 -2.29 -9.18
CA VAL A 103 -9.45 -0.97 -8.52
C VAL A 103 -10.66 -0.17 -8.98
N LYS A 104 -11.46 0.26 -8.01
CA LYS A 104 -12.67 1.07 -8.30
C LYS A 104 -12.28 2.36 -9.03
N GLY A 105 -12.94 2.59 -10.17
CA GLY A 105 -12.75 3.78 -10.99
C GLY A 105 -11.57 3.72 -11.97
N ILE A 106 -10.89 2.59 -12.04
CA ILE A 106 -9.93 2.28 -13.10
C ILE A 106 -10.55 1.18 -13.98
N ASP A 107 -10.61 1.42 -15.29
CA ASP A 107 -11.10 0.42 -16.23
C ASP A 107 -10.09 -0.72 -16.33
N GLY A 108 -10.50 -1.94 -15.98
CA GLY A 108 -9.69 -3.14 -16.03
C GLY A 108 -9.05 -3.54 -14.70
N HIS A 109 -8.24 -4.60 -14.75
CA HIS A 109 -7.58 -5.18 -13.58
C HIS A 109 -6.10 -4.81 -13.56
N LEU A 110 -5.55 -4.61 -12.37
CA LEU A 110 -4.12 -4.68 -12.15
C LEU A 110 -3.72 -6.15 -12.23
N GLN A 111 -2.88 -6.47 -13.19
CA GLN A 111 -2.37 -7.82 -13.45
C GLN A 111 -0.93 -7.95 -12.98
N ASP A 112 -0.49 -9.17 -12.75
CA ASP A 112 0.86 -9.48 -12.31
C ASP A 112 1.24 -8.65 -11.05
N PHE A 113 0.25 -8.38 -10.20
CA PHE A 113 0.48 -7.58 -9.01
C PHE A 113 1.43 -8.31 -8.07
N TYR A 114 2.55 -7.67 -7.83
CA TYR A 114 3.59 -8.13 -6.93
C TYR A 114 3.83 -7.06 -5.86
N ALA A 115 3.92 -7.46 -4.61
CA ALA A 115 4.31 -6.56 -3.53
C ALA A 115 5.21 -7.28 -2.53
N ARG A 116 6.27 -6.61 -2.11
CA ARG A 116 7.11 -7.02 -0.99
C ARG A 116 7.26 -5.86 -0.02
N VAL A 117 6.68 -6.05 1.15
CA VAL A 117 6.56 -5.03 2.18
C VAL A 117 7.32 -5.47 3.41
N LYS A 118 8.23 -4.63 3.89
CA LYS A 118 8.89 -4.81 5.17
C LYS A 118 8.28 -3.86 6.19
N VAL A 119 7.92 -4.37 7.33
CA VAL A 119 7.35 -3.61 8.45
C VAL A 119 8.39 -3.48 9.55
N ALA A 120 8.62 -2.28 10.00
CA ALA A 120 9.40 -1.96 11.19
C ALA A 120 8.60 -1.00 12.08
N ARG A 121 9.00 -0.82 13.32
CA ARG A 121 8.22 -0.12 14.38
C ARG A 121 7.43 1.11 13.91
N ASN A 122 8.07 2.04 13.19
CA ASN A 122 7.46 3.28 12.71
C ASN A 122 7.64 3.47 11.20
N GLU A 123 8.03 2.41 10.50
CA GLU A 123 8.38 2.45 9.10
C GLU A 123 7.82 1.24 8.36
N VAL A 124 7.23 1.48 7.21
CA VAL A 124 6.80 0.46 6.25
C VAL A 124 7.55 0.71 4.96
N GLU A 125 8.33 -0.26 4.52
CA GLU A 125 9.14 -0.18 3.32
C GLU A 125 8.52 -1.08 2.24
N PHE A 126 8.04 -0.48 1.17
CA PHE A 126 7.65 -1.17 -0.07
C PHE A 126 8.91 -1.34 -0.90
N LYS A 127 9.61 -2.47 -0.70
CA LYS A 127 10.85 -2.77 -1.41
C LYS A 127 10.64 -2.98 -2.89
N GLN A 128 9.47 -3.50 -3.23
CA GLN A 128 9.05 -3.73 -4.60
C GLN A 128 7.53 -3.83 -4.61
N LEU A 129 6.90 -2.95 -5.34
CA LEU A 129 5.49 -3.04 -5.71
C LEU A 129 5.44 -2.86 -7.21
N SER A 130 4.87 -3.81 -7.93
CA SER A 130 4.77 -3.73 -9.38
C SER A 130 3.47 -4.35 -9.88
N PHE A 131 2.98 -3.84 -10.99
CA PHE A 131 1.78 -4.33 -11.65
C PHE A 131 1.74 -3.92 -13.12
N LYS A 132 0.84 -4.56 -13.86
CA LYS A 132 0.49 -4.17 -15.23
C LYS A 132 -0.97 -3.74 -15.30
N ILE A 133 -1.26 -2.75 -16.11
CA ILE A 133 -2.61 -2.28 -16.39
C ILE A 133 -2.72 -1.76 -17.82
N GLN A 134 -3.66 -2.32 -18.60
CA GLN A 134 -3.93 -1.89 -20.00
C GLN A 134 -2.66 -1.72 -20.85
N GLY A 135 -1.69 -2.64 -20.70
CA GLY A 135 -0.42 -2.61 -21.43
C GLY A 135 0.63 -1.67 -20.85
N SER A 136 0.33 -0.97 -19.75
CA SER A 136 1.30 -0.20 -18.97
C SER A 136 1.91 -1.08 -17.89
N ASP A 137 3.19 -0.87 -17.59
CA ASP A 137 3.88 -1.44 -16.45
C ASP A 137 4.21 -0.34 -15.44
N VAL A 138 4.06 -0.64 -14.17
CA VAL A 138 4.38 0.30 -13.09
C VAL A 138 5.17 -0.43 -12.02
N ALA A 139 6.28 0.16 -11.60
CA ALA A 139 7.07 -0.27 -10.46
C ALA A 139 7.19 0.88 -9.45
N ILE A 140 7.01 0.57 -8.18
CA ILE A 140 7.04 1.54 -7.08
C ILE A 140 7.97 1.01 -6.00
N GLU A 141 8.88 1.84 -5.54
CA GLU A 141 9.61 1.67 -4.31
C GLU A 141 9.28 2.84 -3.40
N ALA A 142 8.90 2.56 -2.17
CA ALA A 142 8.51 3.63 -1.24
C ALA A 142 8.79 3.25 0.22
N THR A 143 9.06 4.27 1.01
CA THR A 143 9.15 4.18 2.47
C THR A 143 8.11 5.08 3.09
N VAL A 144 7.30 4.52 3.99
CA VAL A 144 6.31 5.25 4.78
C VAL A 144 6.77 5.30 6.21
N ARG A 145 7.08 6.49 6.72
CA ARG A 145 7.43 6.74 8.12
C ARG A 145 6.26 7.34 8.86
N ASN A 146 6.23 7.14 10.18
CA ASN A 146 5.15 7.65 11.06
C ASN A 146 3.75 7.22 10.61
N TRP A 147 3.63 6.00 10.08
CA TRP A 147 2.39 5.50 9.45
C TRP A 147 1.17 5.47 10.38
N MET A 148 1.39 5.52 11.71
CA MET A 148 0.32 5.57 12.73
C MET A 148 -0.15 7.00 13.06
N ALA A 149 0.51 8.04 12.56
CA ALA A 149 0.19 9.44 12.83
C ALA A 149 0.01 10.22 11.53
N LYS A 150 0.91 11.16 11.20
CA LYS A 150 0.95 11.84 9.90
C LYS A 150 2.03 11.16 9.04
N PRO A 151 1.66 10.29 8.10
CA PRO A 151 2.61 9.55 7.29
C PRO A 151 3.50 10.45 6.45
N ILE A 152 4.79 10.11 6.40
CA ILE A 152 5.77 10.70 5.48
C ILE A 152 6.14 9.63 4.48
N ILE A 153 5.77 9.83 3.24
CA ILE A 153 5.97 8.89 2.14
C ILE A 153 7.06 9.41 1.23
N THR A 154 8.11 8.62 1.04
CA THR A 154 9.19 8.94 0.10
C THR A 154 9.45 7.76 -0.81
N GLY A 155 9.75 8.00 -2.09
CA GLY A 155 10.02 6.89 -2.99
C GLY A 155 10.17 7.28 -4.44
N LYS A 156 10.02 6.28 -5.31
CA LYS A 156 10.07 6.44 -6.76
C LYS A 156 9.00 5.58 -7.44
N ILE A 157 8.57 6.05 -8.60
CA ILE A 157 7.69 5.36 -9.54
C ILE A 157 8.44 5.26 -10.86
N GLU A 158 8.56 4.06 -11.38
CA GLU A 158 9.22 3.77 -12.66
C GLU A 158 8.26 3.02 -13.57
N SER A 159 8.32 3.34 -14.87
CA SER A 159 7.56 2.65 -15.91
C SER A 159 8.37 2.61 -17.21
N ASN A 160 8.43 1.44 -17.84
CA ASN A 160 9.00 1.34 -19.18
C ASN A 160 8.01 1.81 -20.24
N GLN A 161 6.70 1.59 -20.00
CA GLN A 161 5.63 2.03 -20.88
C GLN A 161 4.39 2.39 -20.08
N LEU A 162 3.95 3.66 -20.18
CA LEU A 162 2.79 4.17 -19.46
C LEU A 162 1.81 4.83 -20.41
N ASP A 163 0.55 4.38 -20.35
CA ASP A 163 -0.55 5.13 -20.94
C ASP A 163 -0.99 6.24 -19.99
N LEU A 164 -0.61 7.47 -20.29
CA LEU A 164 -0.90 8.62 -19.48
C LEU A 164 -2.40 8.92 -19.36
N SER A 165 -3.23 8.38 -20.26
CA SER A 165 -4.69 8.51 -20.13
C SER A 165 -5.27 7.76 -18.93
N LEU A 166 -4.52 6.84 -18.33
CA LEU A 166 -4.89 6.16 -17.09
C LEU A 166 -4.69 7.04 -15.86
N VAL A 167 -3.76 8.00 -15.95
CA VAL A 167 -3.37 8.86 -14.83
C VAL A 167 -4.04 10.23 -14.92
N ILE A 168 -4.28 10.72 -16.14
CA ILE A 168 -4.91 12.02 -16.36
C ILE A 168 -6.43 11.88 -16.18
N PRO A 169 -7.02 12.56 -15.21
CA PRO A 169 -8.44 12.45 -14.92
C PRO A 169 -9.33 12.86 -16.09
N LYS A 170 -10.34 12.06 -16.37
CA LYS A 170 -11.42 12.44 -17.31
C LYS A 170 -12.63 12.89 -16.50
N GLY A 171 -12.79 14.20 -16.27
CA GLY A 171 -13.97 14.75 -15.61
C GLY A 171 -13.74 15.22 -14.16
N GLU A 172 -14.78 15.78 -13.55
CA GLU A 172 -14.71 16.56 -12.30
C GLU A 172 -14.44 15.74 -11.03
N ARG A 173 -14.78 14.45 -10.99
CA ARG A 173 -14.51 13.56 -9.84
C ARG A 173 -13.99 12.24 -10.32
N THR A 174 -12.71 12.00 -10.09
CA THR A 174 -12.10 10.71 -10.33
C THR A 174 -11.61 10.12 -9.01
N PRO A 175 -11.57 8.77 -8.87
CA PRO A 175 -11.01 8.13 -7.69
C PRO A 175 -9.57 8.54 -7.40
N ILE A 176 -8.80 8.83 -8.45
CA ILE A 176 -7.42 9.34 -8.30
C ILE A 176 -7.42 10.70 -7.61
N ARG A 177 -8.36 11.58 -7.92
CA ARG A 177 -8.48 12.87 -7.27
C ARG A 177 -8.86 12.73 -5.80
N GLU A 178 -9.89 11.95 -5.49
CA GLU A 178 -10.30 11.68 -4.10
C GLU A 178 -9.15 11.09 -3.28
N PHE A 179 -8.36 10.19 -3.89
CA PHE A 179 -7.15 9.66 -3.29
C PHE A 179 -6.10 10.75 -3.04
N LEU A 180 -5.81 11.60 -4.03
CA LEU A 180 -4.84 12.70 -3.88
C LEU A 180 -5.28 13.71 -2.81
N GLU A 181 -6.56 14.07 -2.75
CA GLU A 181 -7.12 14.96 -1.72
C GLU A 181 -6.96 14.34 -0.33
N THR A 182 -7.27 13.05 -0.18
CA THR A 182 -7.09 12.34 1.08
C THR A 182 -5.62 12.31 1.50
N VAL A 183 -4.74 11.96 0.58
CA VAL A 183 -3.29 11.90 0.82
C VAL A 183 -2.75 13.29 1.17
N ALA A 184 -3.16 14.34 0.47
CA ALA A 184 -2.73 15.71 0.72
C ALA A 184 -3.17 16.24 2.09
N ALA A 185 -4.34 15.82 2.56
CA ALA A 185 -4.84 16.21 3.88
C ALA A 185 -4.15 15.46 5.03
N THR A 186 -3.73 14.21 4.80
CA THR A 186 -3.30 13.31 5.88
C THR A 186 -1.80 13.00 5.89
N SER A 187 -1.09 13.27 4.80
CA SER A 187 0.28 12.77 4.59
C SER A 187 1.18 13.82 3.97
N HIS A 188 2.49 13.60 4.09
CA HIS A 188 3.52 14.27 3.27
C HIS A 188 4.07 13.25 2.28
N VAL A 189 4.07 13.58 0.99
CA VAL A 189 4.54 12.68 -0.06
C VAL A 189 5.62 13.34 -0.89
N THR A 190 6.72 12.65 -1.12
CA THR A 190 7.76 13.02 -2.09
C THR A 190 8.08 11.81 -2.93
N MET A 191 7.77 11.87 -4.23
CA MET A 191 7.99 10.78 -5.18
C MET A 191 8.77 11.28 -6.40
N ALA A 192 9.80 10.55 -6.78
CA ALA A 192 10.42 10.69 -8.10
C ALA A 192 9.64 9.82 -9.10
N VAL A 193 9.38 10.34 -10.28
CA VAL A 193 8.68 9.63 -11.35
C VAL A 193 9.59 9.56 -12.57
N ALA A 194 9.73 8.39 -13.15
CA ALA A 194 10.47 8.17 -14.40
C ALA A 194 9.67 7.23 -15.31
N VAL A 195 9.37 7.69 -16.51
CA VAL A 195 8.69 6.91 -17.55
C VAL A 195 9.57 6.90 -18.78
N ALA A 196 9.97 5.72 -19.25
CA ALA A 196 10.83 5.62 -20.43
C ALA A 196 10.07 5.89 -21.73
N ARG A 197 8.81 5.48 -21.80
CA ARG A 197 7.92 5.70 -22.96
C ARG A 197 6.51 5.96 -22.47
N GLY A 198 6.01 7.16 -22.76
CA GLY A 198 4.63 7.55 -22.49
C GLY A 198 3.75 7.51 -23.74
N ARG A 199 2.45 7.32 -23.55
CA ARG A 199 1.44 7.50 -24.59
C ARG A 199 0.26 8.27 -23.98
N TYR A 200 -0.20 9.30 -24.68
CA TYR A 200 -1.45 9.97 -24.35
C TYR A 200 -2.34 10.03 -25.56
N LYS A 201 -3.43 9.23 -25.57
CA LYS A 201 -4.26 9.01 -26.74
C LYS A 201 -3.41 8.52 -27.94
N HIS A 202 -3.30 9.32 -28.99
CA HIS A 202 -2.49 9.03 -30.19
C HIS A 202 -1.08 9.65 -30.14
N LEU A 203 -0.79 10.47 -29.14
CA LEU A 203 0.52 11.11 -28.98
C LEU A 203 1.50 10.15 -28.31
N LYS A 204 2.67 10.01 -28.90
CA LYS A 204 3.79 9.30 -28.29
C LYS A 204 4.66 10.31 -27.55
N VAL A 205 4.84 10.09 -26.27
CA VAL A 205 5.77 10.83 -25.43
C VAL A 205 6.98 9.93 -25.22
N GLY A 206 8.16 10.46 -25.40
CA GLY A 206 9.40 9.74 -25.11
C GLY A 206 9.61 9.58 -23.61
N SER A 207 10.80 9.92 -23.13
CA SER A 207 11.06 9.90 -21.69
C SER A 207 10.28 11.03 -21.00
N LEU A 208 9.75 10.70 -19.81
CA LEU A 208 9.15 11.69 -18.92
C LEU A 208 9.72 11.50 -17.52
N ALA A 209 10.15 12.57 -16.90
CA ALA A 209 10.59 12.59 -15.52
C ALA A 209 9.93 13.74 -14.76
N ALA A 210 9.64 13.50 -13.48
CA ALA A 210 9.05 14.49 -12.59
C ALA A 210 9.42 14.20 -11.14
N ARG A 211 9.33 15.22 -10.29
CA ARG A 211 9.25 15.04 -8.84
C ARG A 211 7.88 15.54 -8.38
N ILE A 212 7.19 14.70 -7.63
CA ILE A 212 5.88 15.00 -7.05
C ILE A 212 6.07 15.23 -5.56
N ASN A 213 5.62 16.39 -5.08
CA ASN A 213 5.54 16.70 -3.66
C ASN A 213 4.07 16.99 -3.33
N ILE A 214 3.54 16.31 -2.32
CA ILE A 214 2.19 16.55 -1.82
C ILE A 214 2.32 16.88 -0.34
N GLN A 215 1.90 18.06 0.04
CA GLN A 215 1.98 18.53 1.43
C GLN A 215 0.94 19.62 1.67
N ASP A 216 0.25 19.56 2.83
CA ASP A 216 -0.64 20.61 3.33
C ASP A 216 -1.69 21.08 2.30
N GLY A 217 -2.29 20.12 1.59
CA GLY A 217 -3.31 20.38 0.57
C GLY A 217 -2.75 20.90 -0.77
N MET A 218 -1.45 20.86 -0.97
CA MET A 218 -0.81 21.28 -2.22
C MET A 218 -0.17 20.09 -2.93
N LEU A 219 -0.35 20.02 -4.24
CA LEU A 219 0.38 19.19 -5.16
C LEU A 219 1.37 20.06 -5.92
N ASP A 220 2.66 19.80 -5.77
CA ASP A 220 3.73 20.46 -6.50
C ASP A 220 4.46 19.43 -7.35
N ILE A 221 4.37 19.56 -8.67
CA ILE A 221 5.12 18.74 -9.62
C ILE A 221 6.27 19.61 -10.11
N ASP A 222 7.44 19.39 -9.54
CA ASP A 222 8.66 20.07 -9.95
C ASP A 222 9.51 19.20 -10.88
N ARG A 223 10.47 19.82 -11.57
CA ARG A 223 11.38 19.13 -12.49
C ARG A 223 10.65 18.27 -13.54
N LEU A 224 9.44 18.69 -13.92
CA LEU A 224 8.74 18.05 -15.03
C LEU A 224 9.59 18.23 -16.29
N SER A 225 9.95 17.12 -16.90
CA SER A 225 10.66 17.10 -18.18
C SER A 225 10.14 15.96 -19.03
N GLY A 226 10.01 16.19 -20.32
CA GLY A 226 9.55 15.17 -21.26
C GLY A 226 10.00 15.43 -22.68
N GLU A 227 10.29 14.37 -23.38
CA GLU A 227 10.66 14.41 -24.79
C GLU A 227 9.53 13.82 -25.62
N SER A 228 9.28 14.40 -26.78
CA SER A 228 8.38 13.87 -27.78
C SER A 228 8.98 13.95 -29.16
N THR A 229 8.36 13.32 -30.14
CA THR A 229 8.76 13.46 -31.55
C THR A 229 8.66 14.89 -32.08
N HIS A 230 7.98 15.79 -31.38
CA HIS A 230 7.70 17.17 -31.78
C HIS A 230 8.40 18.21 -30.91
N GLY A 231 9.17 17.81 -29.92
CA GLY A 231 9.91 18.74 -29.08
C GLY A 231 10.09 18.26 -27.63
N TYR A 232 10.53 19.18 -26.82
CA TYR A 232 10.84 18.99 -25.41
C TYR A 232 9.92 19.86 -24.56
N VAL A 233 9.43 19.32 -23.45
CA VAL A 233 8.65 20.04 -22.45
C VAL A 233 9.41 20.02 -21.13
N ALA A 234 9.52 21.15 -20.48
CA ALA A 234 10.02 21.26 -19.12
C ALA A 234 9.22 22.31 -18.36
N GLY A 235 8.97 22.06 -17.09
CA GLY A 235 8.18 22.99 -16.30
C GLY A 235 8.00 22.60 -14.85
N ARG A 236 7.10 23.33 -14.20
CA ARG A 236 6.61 23.09 -12.86
C ARG A 236 5.11 23.32 -12.85
N LEU A 237 4.38 22.47 -12.15
CA LEU A 237 2.95 22.62 -11.93
C LEU A 237 2.67 22.65 -10.42
N VAL A 238 1.95 23.65 -9.96
CA VAL A 238 1.50 23.74 -8.57
C VAL A 238 -0.03 23.82 -8.57
N VAL A 239 -0.65 22.87 -7.88
CA VAL A 239 -2.10 22.79 -7.78
C VAL A 239 -2.49 22.80 -6.31
N GLN A 240 -3.38 23.66 -5.92
CA GLN A 240 -4.03 23.58 -4.62
C GLN A 240 -5.14 22.52 -4.69
N LEU A 241 -5.10 21.57 -3.76
CA LEU A 241 -6.10 20.51 -3.61
C LEU A 241 -6.99 20.86 -2.40
N PRO A 242 -7.99 21.73 -2.55
CA PRO A 242 -8.87 22.06 -1.45
C PRO A 242 -9.79 20.87 -1.18
N PRO A 243 -10.16 20.62 0.09
CA PRO A 243 -10.94 19.45 0.48
C PRO A 243 -12.33 19.35 -0.16
N ASN A 244 -12.74 20.25 -1.03
CA ASN A 244 -14.04 20.21 -1.73
C ASN A 244 -14.10 21.09 -3.00
N ALA A 245 -13.00 21.49 -3.61
CA ALA A 245 -13.05 22.34 -4.80
C ALA A 245 -13.00 21.52 -6.10
N PRO A 246 -13.72 21.96 -7.17
CA PRO A 246 -13.52 21.40 -8.51
C PRO A 246 -12.07 21.63 -8.97
N ALA A 247 -11.42 20.60 -9.53
CA ALA A 247 -10.10 20.78 -10.11
C ALA A 247 -10.28 21.30 -11.53
N ASP A 248 -9.98 22.56 -11.74
CA ASP A 248 -9.67 23.08 -13.05
C ASP A 248 -8.19 22.77 -13.33
N PHE A 249 -7.97 21.80 -14.19
CA PHE A 249 -6.67 21.57 -14.81
C PHE A 249 -6.69 22.21 -16.19
N ASP A 250 -6.29 23.45 -16.28
CA ASP A 250 -5.86 24.05 -17.53
C ASP A 250 -4.39 23.70 -17.76
N LEU A 251 -4.16 22.87 -18.77
CA LEU A 251 -2.85 22.55 -19.34
C LEU A 251 -2.59 23.43 -20.56
#